data_ee8e54f24da1d515a60137b57492cc15
#
_entry.id   ee8e54f24da1d515a60137b57492cc15
#
_cell.length_a   1.000
_cell.length_b   1.000
_cell.length_c   1.000
_cell.angle_alpha   90.00
_cell.angle_beta   90.00
_cell.angle_gamma   90.00
#
_symmetry.space_group_name_H-M   'P 1'
#
loop_
_entity.id
_entity.type
_entity.pdbx_description
1 polymer ?
#
loop_
_entity_poly.entity_id
_entity_poly.type
_entity_poly.pdbx_seq_one_letter_code
_entity_poly.pdbx_strand_id
1 'polypeptide(L)'
;MKINSKKMKYLSKITNSIYEDLKIEFLYHSNHLEGSTFSKDELEKLLTEKKVEGSHSLDDIIETKNSLEVFDQVINDSGEKLDKFMLFNWHKLLKKGTVDDEIHNIGMWKKYENKLRGVDLKLALPVEVDNLMFNLLSNYNELETVTLKDIADFHYKFEKIHPFQDGNGRIGRFIILKQCLEWNIDLIAIDDKYDDEYRNALYKAQKTGDSEDLVTVFKKCQNRLDEKLEKYKNLLEQVDVDMQN
;
A
#
# COMPACT_ATOMS: atom_id res chain seq x y z
N MET A 1 -9.20 3.73 13.70
CA MET A 1 -9.18 2.39 14.37
C MET A 1 -7.77 1.86 14.36
N LYS A 2 -7.18 1.61 15.54
CA LYS A 2 -5.80 1.15 15.69
C LYS A 2 -5.74 -0.37 15.76
N ILE A 3 -5.01 -0.96 14.83
CA ILE A 3 -4.75 -2.38 14.78
C ILE A 3 -3.24 -2.55 14.56
N ASN A 4 -2.55 -3.13 15.54
CA ASN A 4 -1.11 -3.38 15.40
C ASN A 4 -0.81 -4.68 14.65
N SER A 5 0.46 -4.88 14.27
CA SER A 5 0.93 -6.06 13.53
C SER A 5 0.52 -7.39 14.19
N LYS A 6 0.66 -7.51 15.50
CA LYS A 6 0.31 -8.74 16.23
C LYS A 6 -1.18 -9.05 16.13
N LYS A 7 -2.03 -8.04 16.34
CA LYS A 7 -3.50 -8.17 16.26
C LYS A 7 -3.93 -8.49 14.83
N MET A 8 -3.33 -7.84 13.81
CA MET A 8 -3.64 -8.12 12.42
C MET A 8 -3.27 -9.55 12.01
N LYS A 9 -2.10 -10.05 12.43
CA LYS A 9 -1.68 -11.44 12.21
C LYS A 9 -2.61 -12.46 12.91
N TYR A 10 -3.20 -12.11 14.05
CA TYR A 10 -4.20 -12.92 14.70
C TYR A 10 -5.51 -12.93 13.90
N LEU A 11 -6.01 -11.76 13.52
CA LEU A 11 -7.23 -11.59 12.75
C LEU A 11 -7.19 -12.27 11.37
N SER A 12 -6.02 -12.36 10.74
CA SER A 12 -5.86 -13.04 9.44
C SER A 12 -6.12 -14.55 9.49
N LYS A 13 -6.20 -15.14 10.70
CA LYS A 13 -6.51 -16.56 10.92
C LYS A 13 -7.99 -16.82 11.20
N ILE A 14 -8.78 -15.76 11.35
CA ILE A 14 -10.21 -15.84 11.65
C ILE A 14 -11.00 -15.58 10.36
N THR A 15 -11.79 -16.54 9.94
CA THR A 15 -12.69 -16.44 8.78
C THR A 15 -13.80 -15.41 9.05
N ASN A 16 -14.23 -14.69 8.02
CA ASN A 16 -15.25 -13.64 8.09
C ASN A 16 -14.92 -12.55 9.14
N SER A 17 -13.64 -12.22 9.28
CA SER A 17 -13.16 -11.18 10.19
C SER A 17 -12.99 -9.83 9.47
N ILE A 18 -12.71 -8.80 10.26
CA ILE A 18 -12.31 -7.47 9.75
C ILE A 18 -11.14 -7.55 8.74
N TYR A 19 -10.32 -8.60 8.80
CA TYR A 19 -9.18 -8.79 7.90
C TYR A 19 -9.59 -8.84 6.42
N GLU A 20 -10.65 -9.60 6.11
CA GLU A 20 -11.14 -9.76 4.74
C GLU A 20 -11.76 -8.45 4.22
N ASP A 21 -12.59 -7.79 5.03
CA ASP A 21 -13.18 -6.49 4.67
C ASP A 21 -12.10 -5.41 4.48
N LEU A 22 -11.12 -5.35 5.38
CA LEU A 22 -10.00 -4.42 5.26
C LEU A 22 -9.19 -4.70 3.98
N LYS A 23 -8.94 -5.97 3.68
CA LYS A 23 -8.22 -6.39 2.48
C LYS A 23 -8.94 -5.93 1.22
N ILE A 24 -10.27 -6.13 1.16
CA ILE A 24 -11.10 -5.69 0.03
C ILE A 24 -11.09 -4.16 -0.07
N GLU A 25 -11.34 -3.43 1.03
CA GLU A 25 -11.33 -1.96 1.04
C GLU A 25 -9.99 -1.41 0.58
N PHE A 26 -8.90 -1.88 1.14
CA PHE A 26 -7.57 -1.42 0.80
C PHE A 26 -7.22 -1.70 -0.65
N LEU A 27 -7.43 -2.94 -1.13
CA LEU A 27 -7.02 -3.35 -2.47
C LEU A 27 -7.91 -2.75 -3.55
N TYR A 28 -9.22 -2.66 -3.33
CA TYR A 28 -10.11 -1.98 -4.26
C TYR A 28 -9.60 -0.59 -4.57
N HIS A 29 -9.47 0.25 -3.55
CA HIS A 29 -9.02 1.63 -3.74
C HIS A 29 -7.59 1.71 -4.29
N SER A 30 -6.67 0.90 -3.76
CA SER A 30 -5.28 0.91 -4.21
C SER A 30 -5.12 0.50 -5.68
N ASN A 31 -5.85 -0.50 -6.15
CA ASN A 31 -5.81 -0.94 -7.54
C ASN A 31 -6.55 0.04 -8.46
N HIS A 32 -7.67 0.60 -7.99
CA HIS A 32 -8.47 1.57 -8.76
C HIS A 32 -7.67 2.86 -9.06
N LEU A 33 -6.87 3.34 -8.11
CA LEU A 33 -5.93 4.46 -8.31
C LEU A 33 -4.90 4.22 -9.42
N GLU A 34 -4.62 2.95 -9.75
CA GLU A 34 -3.72 2.53 -10.85
C GLU A 34 -4.48 2.12 -12.12
N GLY A 35 -5.80 2.32 -12.13
CA GLY A 35 -6.64 2.07 -13.31
C GLY A 35 -7.24 0.68 -13.41
N SER A 36 -7.22 -0.10 -12.32
CA SER A 36 -7.96 -1.37 -12.28
C SER A 36 -9.46 -1.14 -12.50
N THR A 37 -10.06 -2.05 -13.24
CA THR A 37 -11.48 -1.99 -13.61
C THR A 37 -12.39 -2.86 -12.74
N PHE A 38 -11.81 -3.57 -11.74
CA PHE A 38 -12.57 -4.40 -10.80
C PHE A 38 -13.45 -3.55 -9.88
N SER A 39 -14.74 -3.89 -9.80
CA SER A 39 -15.61 -3.43 -8.72
C SER A 39 -15.28 -4.14 -7.40
N LYS A 40 -15.82 -3.63 -6.28
CA LYS A 40 -15.66 -4.31 -4.99
C LYS A 40 -16.27 -5.70 -4.96
N ASP A 41 -17.46 -5.86 -5.53
CA ASP A 41 -18.17 -7.14 -5.57
C ASP A 41 -17.38 -8.18 -6.39
N GLU A 42 -16.76 -7.78 -7.50
CA GLU A 42 -15.91 -8.65 -8.31
C GLU A 42 -14.62 -9.02 -7.57
N LEU A 43 -14.02 -8.07 -6.84
CA LEU A 43 -12.86 -8.34 -6.00
C LEU A 43 -13.19 -9.28 -4.84
N GLU A 44 -14.37 -9.13 -4.22
CA GLU A 44 -14.86 -10.04 -3.18
C GLU A 44 -15.05 -11.45 -3.73
N LYS A 45 -15.67 -11.61 -4.90
CA LYS A 45 -15.82 -12.92 -5.57
C LYS A 45 -14.47 -13.53 -5.98
N LEU A 46 -13.52 -12.69 -6.42
CA LEU A 46 -12.17 -13.16 -6.69
C LEU A 46 -11.50 -13.70 -5.42
N LEU A 47 -11.69 -13.02 -4.28
CA LEU A 47 -11.12 -13.43 -3.00
C LEU A 47 -11.76 -14.72 -2.48
N THR A 48 -13.10 -14.78 -2.44
CA THR A 48 -13.87 -15.84 -1.76
C THR A 48 -14.14 -17.05 -2.63
N GLU A 49 -14.51 -16.84 -3.91
CA GLU A 49 -14.93 -17.90 -4.82
C GLU A 49 -13.87 -18.27 -5.85
N LYS A 50 -12.77 -17.50 -5.94
CA LYS A 50 -11.72 -17.66 -6.98
C LYS A 50 -12.27 -17.51 -8.41
N LYS A 51 -13.30 -16.68 -8.56
CA LYS A 51 -13.95 -16.38 -9.85
C LYS A 51 -13.62 -14.98 -10.30
N VAL A 52 -13.38 -14.83 -11.59
CA VAL A 52 -13.30 -13.54 -12.28
C VAL A 52 -14.62 -13.32 -13.00
N GLU A 53 -15.29 -12.22 -12.69
CA GLU A 53 -16.47 -11.74 -13.40
C GLU A 53 -16.12 -10.38 -14.07
N GLY A 54 -16.94 -9.95 -15.02
CA GLY A 54 -16.72 -8.71 -15.74
C GLY A 54 -15.78 -8.83 -16.95
N SER A 55 -15.40 -7.68 -17.48
CA SER A 55 -14.51 -7.56 -18.63
C SER A 55 -13.26 -6.77 -18.25
N HIS A 56 -12.18 -7.48 -17.99
CA HIS A 56 -10.91 -6.93 -17.56
C HIS A 56 -9.79 -7.34 -18.51
N SER A 57 -8.72 -6.55 -18.60
CA SER A 57 -7.51 -6.97 -19.29
C SER A 57 -6.83 -8.13 -18.53
N LEU A 58 -6.05 -8.94 -19.23
CA LEU A 58 -5.33 -10.04 -18.60
C LEU A 58 -4.40 -9.55 -17.48
N ASP A 59 -3.68 -8.46 -17.73
CA ASP A 59 -2.78 -7.88 -16.74
C ASP A 59 -3.54 -7.34 -15.52
N ASP A 60 -4.71 -6.70 -15.69
CA ASP A 60 -5.55 -6.26 -14.57
C ASP A 60 -6.01 -7.44 -13.70
N ILE A 61 -6.41 -8.57 -14.33
CA ILE A 61 -6.76 -9.80 -13.60
C ILE A 61 -5.58 -10.33 -12.81
N ILE A 62 -4.41 -10.45 -13.45
CA ILE A 62 -3.19 -10.98 -12.83
C ILE A 62 -2.74 -10.08 -11.69
N GLU A 63 -2.65 -8.78 -11.91
CA GLU A 63 -2.20 -7.82 -10.89
C GLU A 63 -3.17 -7.73 -9.72
N THR A 64 -4.49 -7.76 -9.98
CA THR A 64 -5.50 -7.77 -8.93
C THR A 64 -5.39 -9.04 -8.09
N LYS A 65 -5.27 -10.21 -8.71
CA LYS A 65 -5.02 -11.47 -7.99
C LYS A 65 -3.71 -11.41 -7.19
N ASN A 66 -2.64 -10.95 -7.81
CA ASN A 66 -1.33 -10.85 -7.16
C ASN A 66 -1.36 -9.86 -5.97
N SER A 67 -2.12 -8.77 -6.07
CA SER A 67 -2.25 -7.81 -4.97
C SER A 67 -2.89 -8.42 -3.71
N LEU A 68 -3.76 -9.43 -3.86
CA LEU A 68 -4.28 -10.20 -2.72
C LEU A 68 -3.15 -10.95 -1.99
N GLU A 69 -2.22 -11.54 -2.75
CA GLU A 69 -1.06 -12.25 -2.19
C GLU A 69 -0.05 -11.28 -1.54
N VAL A 70 0.17 -10.12 -2.19
CA VAL A 70 1.05 -9.07 -1.61
C VAL A 70 0.48 -8.55 -0.30
N PHE A 71 -0.84 -8.33 -0.19
CA PHE A 71 -1.46 -7.89 1.05
C PHE A 71 -1.17 -8.87 2.20
N ASP A 72 -1.37 -10.18 1.96
CA ASP A 72 -1.07 -11.20 2.96
C ASP A 72 0.41 -11.21 3.34
N GLN A 73 1.30 -11.04 2.35
CA GLN A 73 2.74 -10.97 2.60
C GLN A 73 3.12 -9.74 3.43
N VAL A 74 2.53 -8.57 3.16
CA VAL A 74 2.76 -7.34 3.95
C VAL A 74 2.35 -7.53 5.41
N ILE A 75 1.22 -8.21 5.66
CA ILE A 75 0.80 -8.53 7.02
C ILE A 75 1.81 -9.48 7.70
N ASN A 76 2.29 -10.50 6.98
CA ASN A 76 3.30 -11.42 7.51
C ASN A 76 4.64 -10.72 7.81
N ASP A 77 5.04 -9.79 6.95
CA ASP A 77 6.28 -9.03 7.09
C ASP A 77 6.17 -7.86 8.09
N SER A 78 4.94 -7.53 8.54
CA SER A 78 4.75 -6.45 9.51
C SER A 78 5.39 -6.81 10.85
N GLY A 79 6.21 -5.87 11.38
CA GLY A 79 7.07 -6.09 12.55
C GLY A 79 8.52 -6.42 12.20
N GLU A 80 8.81 -6.75 10.94
CA GLU A 80 10.18 -6.89 10.45
C GLU A 80 10.70 -5.55 9.89
N LYS A 81 12.03 -5.38 9.92
CA LYS A 81 12.67 -4.16 9.42
C LYS A 81 12.38 -3.96 7.93
N LEU A 82 11.92 -2.78 7.56
CA LEU A 82 11.69 -2.44 6.15
C LEU A 82 13.02 -2.32 5.40
N ASP A 83 13.25 -3.19 4.43
CA ASP A 83 14.46 -3.19 3.60
C ASP A 83 14.17 -3.36 2.10
N LYS A 84 15.20 -3.23 1.28
CA LYS A 84 15.07 -3.35 -0.17
C LYS A 84 14.66 -4.74 -0.64
N PHE A 85 15.03 -5.80 0.07
CA PHE A 85 14.71 -7.17 -0.34
C PHE A 85 13.24 -7.48 -0.10
N MET A 86 12.66 -6.93 0.97
CA MET A 86 11.22 -6.96 1.22
C MET A 86 10.45 -6.26 0.09
N LEU A 87 10.88 -5.06 -0.31
CA LEU A 87 10.27 -4.32 -1.42
C LEU A 87 10.42 -5.06 -2.75
N PHE A 88 11.56 -5.69 -3.01
CA PHE A 88 11.78 -6.52 -4.19
C PHE A 88 10.86 -7.73 -4.22
N ASN A 89 10.66 -8.39 -3.06
CA ASN A 89 9.76 -9.52 -2.96
C ASN A 89 8.30 -9.11 -3.23
N TRP A 90 7.83 -8.01 -2.62
CA TRP A 90 6.47 -7.51 -2.87
C TRP A 90 6.25 -7.11 -4.33
N HIS A 91 7.21 -6.40 -4.92
CA HIS A 91 7.14 -6.01 -6.32
C HIS A 91 7.15 -7.23 -7.25
N LYS A 92 7.99 -8.24 -6.96
CA LYS A 92 8.02 -9.49 -7.71
C LYS A 92 6.70 -10.24 -7.63
N LEU A 93 6.10 -10.34 -6.43
CA LEU A 93 4.78 -10.94 -6.26
C LEU A 93 3.71 -10.18 -7.06
N LEU A 94 3.71 -8.84 -6.97
CA LEU A 94 2.72 -7.98 -7.63
C LEU A 94 2.73 -8.15 -9.16
N LYS A 95 3.93 -8.17 -9.75
CA LYS A 95 4.11 -8.10 -11.21
C LYS A 95 4.32 -9.47 -11.87
N LYS A 96 4.37 -10.56 -11.12
CA LYS A 96 4.57 -11.91 -11.65
C LYS A 96 3.48 -12.32 -12.62
N GLY A 97 3.87 -12.73 -13.83
CA GLY A 97 2.97 -13.21 -14.89
C GLY A 97 2.28 -12.10 -15.68
N THR A 98 2.62 -10.84 -15.47
CA THR A 98 2.18 -9.70 -16.28
C THR A 98 3.13 -9.46 -17.45
N VAL A 99 2.77 -8.55 -18.36
CA VAL A 99 3.65 -8.14 -19.46
C VAL A 99 4.97 -7.53 -18.93
N ASP A 100 4.96 -6.92 -17.75
CA ASP A 100 6.18 -6.40 -17.13
C ASP A 100 7.16 -7.51 -16.69
N ASP A 101 6.65 -8.68 -16.28
CA ASP A 101 7.49 -9.84 -15.96
C ASP A 101 8.25 -10.34 -17.21
N GLU A 102 7.63 -10.22 -18.37
CA GLU A 102 8.23 -10.61 -19.66
C GLU A 102 9.24 -9.60 -20.19
N ILE A 103 8.94 -8.30 -20.05
CA ILE A 103 9.70 -7.21 -20.69
C ILE A 103 10.69 -6.57 -19.71
N HIS A 104 10.32 -6.43 -18.45
CA HIS A 104 11.09 -5.75 -17.41
C HIS A 104 11.52 -6.70 -16.32
N ASN A 105 12.63 -6.36 -15.65
CA ASN A 105 13.05 -7.14 -14.50
C ASN A 105 12.19 -6.77 -13.29
N ILE A 106 11.28 -7.64 -12.91
CA ILE A 106 10.48 -7.50 -11.69
C ILE A 106 11.31 -7.82 -10.44
N GLY A 107 10.95 -7.23 -9.31
CA GLY A 107 11.66 -7.47 -8.04
C GLY A 107 13.06 -6.86 -8.00
N MET A 108 13.28 -5.75 -8.71
CA MET A 108 14.52 -4.97 -8.66
C MET A 108 14.26 -3.51 -9.06
N TRP A 109 15.24 -2.64 -8.79
CA TRP A 109 15.12 -1.24 -9.18
C TRP A 109 15.04 -1.06 -10.70
N LYS A 110 14.37 0.01 -11.13
CA LYS A 110 14.21 0.37 -12.54
C LYS A 110 15.56 0.51 -13.27
N LYS A 111 15.57 0.11 -14.53
CA LYS A 111 16.73 0.23 -15.41
C LYS A 111 16.62 1.40 -16.39
N TYR A 112 15.38 1.83 -16.65
CA TYR A 112 15.09 2.90 -17.61
C TYR A 112 14.45 4.08 -16.90
N GLU A 113 14.67 5.28 -17.44
CA GLU A 113 13.97 6.47 -16.99
C GLU A 113 12.48 6.32 -17.25
N ASN A 114 11.68 6.69 -16.26
CA ASN A 114 10.23 6.78 -16.39
C ASN A 114 9.76 8.20 -16.16
N LYS A 115 8.58 8.53 -16.69
CA LYS A 115 7.94 9.83 -16.56
C LYS A 115 6.48 9.62 -16.16
N LEU A 116 6.00 10.46 -15.26
CA LEU A 116 4.57 10.51 -14.93
C LEU A 116 3.83 11.27 -16.03
N ARG A 117 2.75 10.68 -16.57
CA ARG A 117 1.95 11.33 -17.60
C ARG A 117 1.25 12.57 -17.05
N GLY A 118 1.38 13.69 -17.76
CA GLY A 118 0.68 14.94 -17.39
C GLY A 118 1.26 15.67 -16.17
N VAL A 119 2.39 15.20 -15.61
CA VAL A 119 2.99 15.76 -14.40
C VAL A 119 4.41 16.23 -14.69
N ASP A 120 4.69 17.52 -14.49
CA ASP A 120 6.05 18.07 -14.59
C ASP A 120 6.79 17.85 -13.26
N LEU A 121 7.28 16.62 -13.09
CA LEU A 121 8.08 16.20 -11.94
C LEU A 121 9.30 15.41 -12.43
N LYS A 122 10.49 15.84 -12.01
CA LYS A 122 11.72 15.08 -12.26
C LYS A 122 11.81 13.93 -11.24
N LEU A 123 11.72 12.71 -11.73
CA LEU A 123 11.96 11.49 -10.95
C LEU A 123 13.47 11.20 -10.85
N ALA A 124 13.86 10.35 -9.91
CA ALA A 124 15.26 9.91 -9.81
C ALA A 124 15.70 9.14 -11.07
N LEU A 125 16.94 9.34 -11.48
CA LEU A 125 17.55 8.55 -12.56
C LEU A 125 17.83 7.12 -12.06
N PRO A 126 17.83 6.09 -12.93
CA PRO A 126 18.08 4.70 -12.52
C PRO A 126 19.36 4.53 -11.71
N VAL A 127 20.42 5.24 -12.05
CA VAL A 127 21.73 5.18 -11.34
C VAL A 127 21.67 5.75 -9.91
N GLU A 128 20.69 6.60 -9.61
CA GLU A 128 20.53 7.26 -8.30
C GLU A 128 19.67 6.43 -7.34
N VAL A 129 18.83 5.51 -7.87
CA VAL A 129 17.77 4.84 -7.12
C VAL A 129 18.32 4.05 -5.92
N ASP A 130 19.36 3.22 -6.12
CA ASP A 130 19.86 2.37 -5.02
C ASP A 130 20.35 3.21 -3.83
N ASN A 131 21.08 4.29 -4.09
CA ASN A 131 21.58 5.18 -3.04
C ASN A 131 20.44 5.98 -2.37
N LEU A 132 19.50 6.52 -3.15
CA LEU A 132 18.37 7.27 -2.62
C LEU A 132 17.45 6.39 -1.77
N MET A 133 17.18 5.16 -2.22
CA MET A 133 16.40 4.18 -1.46
C MET A 133 17.14 3.70 -0.20
N PHE A 134 18.45 3.46 -0.29
CA PHE A 134 19.25 3.14 0.89
C PHE A 134 19.13 4.22 1.97
N ASN A 135 19.28 5.49 1.59
CA ASN A 135 19.16 6.62 2.53
C ASN A 135 17.72 6.74 3.10
N LEU A 136 16.70 6.60 2.24
CA LEU A 136 15.30 6.67 2.68
C LEU A 136 14.97 5.58 3.70
N LEU A 137 15.36 4.34 3.42
CA LEU A 137 15.13 3.20 4.30
C LEU A 137 15.95 3.28 5.61
N SER A 138 17.22 3.70 5.53
CA SER A 138 18.07 3.84 6.71
C SER A 138 17.53 4.91 7.65
N ASN A 139 17.22 6.09 7.12
CA ASN A 139 16.67 7.20 7.94
C ASN A 139 15.35 6.81 8.61
N TYR A 140 14.46 6.09 7.89
CA TYR A 140 13.21 5.60 8.47
C TYR A 140 13.45 4.58 9.58
N ASN A 141 14.36 3.64 9.36
CA ASN A 141 14.65 2.56 10.31
C ASN A 141 15.41 3.03 11.57
N GLU A 142 15.92 4.25 11.59
CA GLU A 142 16.57 4.88 12.75
C GLU A 142 15.58 5.66 13.63
N LEU A 143 14.32 5.82 13.20
CA LEU A 143 13.31 6.53 13.98
C LEU A 143 12.93 5.70 15.23
N GLU A 144 12.98 6.34 16.40
CA GLU A 144 12.51 5.73 17.66
C GLU A 144 10.99 5.74 17.78
N THR A 145 10.34 6.69 17.12
CA THR A 145 8.88 6.84 17.04
C THR A 145 8.50 7.31 15.66
N VAL A 146 7.37 6.85 15.14
CA VAL A 146 6.83 7.26 13.84
C VAL A 146 5.45 7.88 14.02
N THR A 147 5.25 9.03 13.39
CA THR A 147 3.99 9.76 13.33
C THR A 147 3.35 9.62 11.95
N LEU A 148 2.10 10.07 11.83
CA LEU A 148 1.43 10.13 10.53
C LEU A 148 2.18 11.03 9.53
N LYS A 149 2.86 12.07 10.04
CA LYS A 149 3.70 12.93 9.20
C LYS A 149 4.92 12.19 8.66
N ASP A 150 5.58 11.38 9.46
CA ASP A 150 6.73 10.59 9.01
C ASP A 150 6.33 9.58 7.93
N ILE A 151 5.13 8.98 8.04
CA ILE A 151 4.55 8.13 7.00
C ILE A 151 4.32 8.92 5.70
N ALA A 152 3.72 10.11 5.79
CA ALA A 152 3.50 10.98 4.64
C ALA A 152 4.83 11.43 4.00
N ASP A 153 5.83 11.76 4.82
CA ASP A 153 7.16 12.16 4.37
C ASP A 153 7.90 11.00 3.67
N PHE A 154 7.80 9.79 4.22
CA PHE A 154 8.34 8.60 3.57
C PHE A 154 7.65 8.35 2.23
N HIS A 155 6.32 8.40 2.21
CA HIS A 155 5.53 8.11 1.03
C HIS A 155 5.83 9.05 -0.14
N TYR A 156 5.81 10.37 0.06
CA TYR A 156 6.12 11.29 -1.03
C TYR A 156 7.57 11.16 -1.54
N LYS A 157 8.53 10.85 -0.65
CA LYS A 157 9.94 10.62 -1.04
C LYS A 157 10.08 9.34 -1.87
N PHE A 158 9.40 8.26 -1.45
CA PHE A 158 9.34 7.02 -2.20
C PHE A 158 8.76 7.24 -3.61
N GLU A 159 7.61 7.92 -3.70
CA GLU A 159 6.97 8.24 -4.97
C GLU A 159 7.79 9.20 -5.84
N LYS A 160 8.59 10.08 -5.26
CA LYS A 160 9.52 10.96 -5.98
C LYS A 160 10.74 10.20 -6.51
N ILE A 161 11.27 9.25 -5.77
CA ILE A 161 12.34 8.35 -6.24
C ILE A 161 11.78 7.46 -7.36
N HIS A 162 10.57 6.96 -7.20
CA HIS A 162 9.88 6.09 -8.15
C HIS A 162 10.75 4.89 -8.55
N PRO A 163 11.08 4.02 -7.57
CA PRO A 163 12.23 3.11 -7.71
C PRO A 163 12.02 1.95 -8.68
N PHE A 164 10.77 1.57 -8.97
CA PHE A 164 10.44 0.50 -9.89
C PHE A 164 10.07 1.00 -11.28
N GLN A 165 10.08 0.12 -12.28
CA GLN A 165 9.69 0.50 -13.63
C GLN A 165 8.18 0.77 -13.72
N ASP A 166 7.37 0.00 -12.99
CA ASP A 166 5.93 0.16 -12.78
C ASP A 166 5.55 -0.31 -11.35
N GLY A 167 4.30 -0.11 -10.92
CA GLY A 167 3.78 -0.60 -9.62
C GLY A 167 4.22 0.21 -8.40
N ASN A 168 4.87 1.37 -8.57
CA ASN A 168 5.35 2.18 -7.44
C ASN A 168 4.22 2.61 -6.51
N GLY A 169 3.12 3.14 -7.05
CA GLY A 169 1.99 3.60 -6.24
C GLY A 169 1.41 2.50 -5.35
N ARG A 170 1.23 1.28 -5.88
CA ARG A 170 0.75 0.12 -5.08
C ARG A 170 1.75 -0.27 -4.00
N ILE A 171 3.03 -0.38 -4.34
CA ILE A 171 4.09 -0.68 -3.34
C ILE A 171 4.16 0.43 -2.28
N GLY A 172 4.10 1.70 -2.68
CA GLY A 172 4.06 2.84 -1.75
C GLY A 172 2.90 2.75 -0.75
N ARG A 173 1.71 2.36 -1.21
CA ARG A 173 0.54 2.17 -0.32
C ARG A 173 0.67 0.93 0.57
N PHE A 174 1.27 -0.16 0.10
CA PHE A 174 1.62 -1.30 0.96
C PHE A 174 2.63 -0.93 2.05
N ILE A 175 3.59 -0.05 1.75
CA ILE A 175 4.51 0.50 2.77
C ILE A 175 3.72 1.29 3.82
N ILE A 176 2.78 2.15 3.43
CA ILE A 176 1.90 2.87 4.37
C ILE A 176 1.17 1.88 5.29
N LEU A 177 0.57 0.83 4.73
CA LEU A 177 -0.14 -0.20 5.51
C LEU A 177 0.79 -0.84 6.55
N LYS A 178 1.98 -1.28 6.14
CA LYS A 178 2.98 -1.84 7.03
C LYS A 178 3.35 -0.88 8.15
N GLN A 179 3.65 0.38 7.83
CA GLN A 179 4.02 1.42 8.78
C GLN A 179 2.90 1.69 9.81
N CYS A 180 1.64 1.79 9.36
CA CYS A 180 0.51 1.95 10.27
C CYS A 180 0.38 0.80 11.27
N LEU A 181 0.55 -0.45 10.81
CA LEU A 181 0.49 -1.64 11.64
C LEU A 181 1.63 -1.69 12.67
N GLU A 182 2.85 -1.35 12.27
CA GLU A 182 4.03 -1.39 13.14
C GLU A 182 3.97 -0.36 14.27
N TRP A 183 3.53 0.83 13.94
CA TRP A 183 3.53 1.97 14.86
C TRP A 183 2.17 2.20 15.52
N ASN A 184 1.23 1.25 15.36
CA ASN A 184 -0.11 1.33 15.92
C ASN A 184 -0.81 2.67 15.60
N ILE A 185 -0.66 3.10 14.34
CA ILE A 185 -1.33 4.26 13.77
C ILE A 185 -2.61 3.79 13.10
N ASP A 186 -3.66 4.62 13.12
CA ASP A 186 -4.91 4.29 12.43
C ASP A 186 -4.65 3.95 10.95
N LEU A 187 -5.27 2.86 10.47
CA LEU A 187 -5.02 2.35 9.13
C LEU A 187 -5.49 3.33 8.05
N ILE A 188 -4.81 3.32 6.93
CA ILE A 188 -5.09 4.17 5.78
C ILE A 188 -5.40 3.30 4.56
N ALA A 189 -6.60 3.44 4.01
CA ALA A 189 -6.92 3.06 2.63
C ALA A 189 -7.24 4.34 1.87
N ILE A 190 -6.47 4.67 0.83
CA ILE A 190 -6.68 5.89 0.05
C ILE A 190 -7.98 5.72 -0.75
N ASP A 191 -9.09 6.24 -0.19
CA ASP A 191 -10.43 6.13 -0.78
C ASP A 191 -10.49 6.95 -2.08
N ASP A 192 -11.02 6.37 -3.15
CA ASP A 192 -11.14 6.97 -4.49
C ASP A 192 -11.91 8.30 -4.49
N LYS A 193 -12.79 8.50 -3.50
CA LYS A 193 -13.43 9.80 -3.25
C LYS A 193 -12.42 10.94 -3.07
N TYR A 194 -11.23 10.63 -2.58
CA TYR A 194 -10.16 11.60 -2.31
C TYR A 194 -9.01 11.51 -3.33
N ASP A 195 -9.18 10.83 -4.48
CA ASP A 195 -8.12 10.63 -5.48
C ASP A 195 -7.49 11.96 -5.93
N ASP A 196 -8.30 12.92 -6.37
CA ASP A 196 -7.79 14.22 -6.81
C ASP A 196 -7.06 14.96 -5.69
N GLU A 197 -7.60 14.96 -4.45
CA GLU A 197 -6.96 15.60 -3.31
C GLU A 197 -5.63 14.90 -2.98
N TYR A 198 -5.60 13.57 -3.01
CA TYR A 198 -4.39 12.78 -2.77
C TYR A 198 -3.31 13.06 -3.81
N ARG A 199 -3.65 13.03 -5.11
CA ARG A 199 -2.69 13.30 -6.19
C ARG A 199 -2.12 14.71 -6.11
N ASN A 200 -2.97 15.72 -5.84
CA ASN A 200 -2.54 17.11 -5.69
C ASN A 200 -1.64 17.31 -4.46
N ALA A 201 -2.00 16.71 -3.30
CA ALA A 201 -1.21 16.77 -2.08
C ALA A 201 0.15 16.06 -2.25
N LEU A 202 0.16 14.89 -2.90
CA LEU A 202 1.38 14.14 -3.20
C LEU A 202 2.30 14.95 -4.14
N TYR A 203 1.75 15.52 -5.21
CA TYR A 203 2.51 16.36 -6.15
C TYR A 203 3.11 17.59 -5.45
N LYS A 204 2.32 18.29 -4.61
CA LYS A 204 2.82 19.42 -3.80
C LYS A 204 3.99 18.97 -2.92
N ALA A 205 3.84 17.87 -2.18
CA ALA A 205 4.88 17.36 -1.31
C ALA A 205 6.16 16.98 -2.09
N GLN A 206 6.03 16.36 -3.26
CA GLN A 206 7.16 16.03 -4.14
C GLN A 206 7.89 17.27 -4.67
N LYS A 207 7.18 18.38 -4.93
CA LYS A 207 7.76 19.63 -5.40
C LYS A 207 8.42 20.45 -4.29
N THR A 208 7.77 20.56 -3.15
CA THR A 208 8.13 21.54 -2.09
C THR A 208 8.81 20.91 -0.86
N GLY A 209 8.63 19.59 -0.65
CA GLY A 209 9.02 18.90 0.57
C GLY A 209 8.01 19.07 1.73
N ASP A 210 6.89 19.77 1.50
CA ASP A 210 5.83 19.97 2.49
C ASP A 210 4.72 18.93 2.32
N SER A 211 4.55 18.04 3.29
CA SER A 211 3.58 16.96 3.29
C SER A 211 2.31 17.23 4.10
N GLU A 212 2.07 18.43 4.61
CA GLU A 212 0.92 18.71 5.51
C GLU A 212 -0.43 18.46 4.84
N ASP A 213 -0.56 18.78 3.55
CA ASP A 213 -1.80 18.48 2.79
C ASP A 213 -1.99 16.95 2.67
N LEU A 214 -0.90 16.20 2.47
CA LEU A 214 -0.95 14.74 2.39
C LEU A 214 -1.35 14.11 3.74
N VAL A 215 -0.83 14.64 4.86
CA VAL A 215 -1.27 14.25 6.22
C VAL A 215 -2.77 14.51 6.40
N THR A 216 -3.26 15.64 5.88
CA THR A 216 -4.70 15.97 5.93
C THR A 216 -5.55 14.96 5.16
N VAL A 217 -5.12 14.58 3.96
CA VAL A 217 -5.79 13.54 3.17
C VAL A 217 -5.75 12.19 3.87
N PHE A 218 -4.61 11.81 4.43
CA PHE A 218 -4.47 10.56 5.19
C PHE A 218 -5.46 10.50 6.37
N LYS A 219 -5.62 11.59 7.13
CA LYS A 219 -6.62 11.67 8.21
C LYS A 219 -8.06 11.49 7.70
N LYS A 220 -8.40 12.09 6.55
CA LYS A 220 -9.72 11.88 5.94
C LYS A 220 -9.94 10.41 5.57
N CYS A 221 -8.92 9.76 5.00
CA CYS A 221 -8.96 8.34 4.64
C CYS A 221 -9.07 7.44 5.88
N GLN A 222 -8.36 7.75 6.97
CA GLN A 222 -8.47 7.05 8.26
C GLN A 222 -9.90 7.11 8.80
N ASN A 223 -10.47 8.30 8.89
CA ASN A 223 -11.85 8.48 9.35
C ASN A 223 -12.85 7.71 8.49
N ARG A 224 -12.68 7.74 7.18
CA ARG A 224 -13.54 7.02 6.24
C ARG A 224 -13.46 5.51 6.39
N LEU A 225 -12.24 4.99 6.58
CA LEU A 225 -12.03 3.58 6.83
C LEU A 225 -12.64 3.15 8.18
N ASP A 226 -12.47 3.97 9.21
CA ASP A 226 -13.04 3.71 10.54
C ASP A 226 -14.57 3.64 10.51
N GLU A 227 -15.24 4.53 9.76
CA GLU A 227 -16.69 4.47 9.56
C GLU A 227 -17.13 3.15 8.91
N LYS A 228 -16.39 2.68 7.90
CA LYS A 228 -16.69 1.41 7.21
C LYS A 228 -16.48 0.18 8.09
N LEU A 229 -15.53 0.25 9.01
CA LEU A 229 -15.13 -0.85 9.87
C LEU A 229 -15.77 -0.80 11.28
N GLU A 230 -16.60 0.20 11.58
CA GLU A 230 -17.24 0.37 12.91
C GLU A 230 -18.02 -0.87 13.36
N LYS A 231 -18.62 -1.61 12.41
CA LYS A 231 -19.32 -2.88 12.68
C LYS A 231 -18.47 -3.94 13.40
N TYR A 232 -17.12 -3.83 13.31
CA TYR A 232 -16.18 -4.77 13.94
C TYR A 232 -15.67 -4.34 15.31
N LYS A 233 -16.13 -3.23 15.86
CA LYS A 233 -15.62 -2.69 17.13
C LYS A 233 -15.71 -3.69 18.28
N ASN A 234 -16.87 -4.33 18.47
CA ASN A 234 -17.06 -5.34 19.52
C ASN A 234 -16.15 -6.56 19.32
N LEU A 235 -15.95 -7.00 18.07
CA LEU A 235 -15.03 -8.10 17.75
C LEU A 235 -13.59 -7.73 18.13
N LEU A 236 -13.18 -6.51 17.84
CA LEU A 236 -11.82 -6.05 18.14
C LEU A 236 -11.57 -5.94 19.65
N GLU A 237 -12.57 -5.53 20.43
CA GLU A 237 -12.50 -5.52 21.88
C GLU A 237 -12.38 -6.95 22.45
N GLN A 238 -13.16 -7.91 21.92
CA GLN A 238 -13.05 -9.32 22.30
C GLN A 238 -11.66 -9.90 21.99
N VAL A 239 -11.12 -9.61 20.80
CA VAL A 239 -9.78 -10.07 20.41
C VAL A 239 -8.69 -9.49 21.33
N ASP A 240 -8.83 -8.25 21.80
CA ASP A 240 -7.89 -7.68 22.76
C ASP A 240 -7.90 -8.47 24.10
N VAL A 241 -9.04 -8.95 24.53
CA VAL A 241 -9.17 -9.81 25.73
C VAL A 241 -8.53 -11.18 25.49
N ASP A 242 -8.82 -11.80 24.34
CA ASP A 242 -8.32 -13.14 23.99
C ASP A 242 -6.79 -13.16 23.83
N MET A 243 -6.19 -12.06 23.39
CA MET A 243 -4.73 -11.93 23.20
C MET A 243 -3.97 -11.64 24.50
N GLN A 244 -4.67 -11.31 25.61
CA GLN A 244 -4.09 -11.07 26.94
C GLN A 244 -4.05 -12.34 27.82
N ASN A 245 -4.87 -13.34 27.47
CA ASN A 245 -4.96 -14.65 28.15
C ASN A 245 -4.04 -15.67 27.48
#